data_47749e83dce1a015d21ac21708dd251c
#
_entry.id   47749e83dce1a015d21ac21708dd251c
#
_cell.length_a   1.000
_cell.length_b   1.000
_cell.length_c   1.000
_cell.angle_alpha   90.00
_cell.angle_beta   90.00
_cell.angle_gamma   90.00
#
_symmetry.space_group_name_H-M   'P 1'
#
loop_
_entity.id
_entity.type
_entity.pdbx_description
1 polymer ?
#
loop_
_entity_poly.entity_id
_entity_poly.type
_entity_poly.pdbx_seq_one_letter_code
_entity_poly.pdbx_strand_id
1 'polypeptide(L)'
;MPFYQKSEVRIRYEEAGSGFPLLVTPGGGLNSRVSNWPTAVFNAMEALKTDFRCITMDQRNANGGESTGPVQADNPWDAFADDQLGLMDHLGIREFFYMGYCIGGCFAGKLMQRAPDRVVAAVFCQTVGHRPEDPTVMYRSGKESWAPDFMKRRPDVSTETIEQYLHNLYAVQPDFLYSVSRDFIKNCRTPMLVLPDDVPAHPLQTSIDVASLAPNAEITVFPWKEPAELKERTINRVRNFLKAHIPMRGACESNRRF
;
A
#
# COMPACT_ATOMS: atom_id res chain seq x y z
N MET A 1 -13.38 -7.21 16.84
CA MET A 1 -12.32 -6.87 15.88
C MET A 1 -11.59 -5.65 16.42
N PRO A 2 -10.25 -5.57 16.30
CA PRO A 2 -9.49 -4.46 16.85
C PRO A 2 -9.59 -3.20 15.99
N PHE A 3 -9.46 -2.04 16.66
CA PHE A 3 -9.45 -0.73 16.04
C PHE A 3 -8.33 0.12 16.60
N TYR A 4 -7.67 0.85 15.74
CA TYR A 4 -6.85 2.00 16.07
C TYR A 4 -7.72 3.26 15.99
N GLN A 5 -7.63 4.14 16.98
CA GLN A 5 -8.39 5.38 16.99
C GLN A 5 -7.49 6.56 17.38
N LYS A 6 -7.60 7.65 16.61
CA LYS A 6 -6.93 8.91 16.89
C LYS A 6 -7.86 10.05 16.46
N SER A 7 -8.33 10.85 17.41
CA SER A 7 -9.33 11.88 17.17
C SER A 7 -10.57 11.31 16.46
N GLU A 8 -10.95 11.84 15.32
CA GLU A 8 -12.10 11.38 14.51
C GLU A 8 -11.76 10.20 13.57
N VAL A 9 -10.50 9.80 13.50
CA VAL A 9 -10.05 8.68 12.68
C VAL A 9 -10.18 7.38 13.46
N ARG A 10 -10.87 6.41 12.88
CA ARG A 10 -11.03 5.06 13.43
C ARG A 10 -10.70 4.06 12.33
N ILE A 11 -9.67 3.25 12.53
CA ILE A 11 -9.14 2.30 11.55
C ILE A 11 -9.31 0.88 12.07
N ARG A 12 -10.09 0.07 11.35
CA ARG A 12 -10.20 -1.36 11.58
C ARG A 12 -8.94 -2.05 11.05
N TYR A 13 -8.39 -2.98 11.81
CA TYR A 13 -7.25 -3.78 11.37
C TYR A 13 -7.38 -5.25 11.80
N GLU A 14 -6.57 -6.08 11.21
CA GLU A 14 -6.39 -7.49 11.58
C GLU A 14 -4.90 -7.82 11.59
N GLU A 15 -4.56 -8.81 12.42
CA GLU A 15 -3.20 -9.35 12.53
C GLU A 15 -3.20 -10.86 12.43
N ALA A 16 -2.16 -11.42 11.83
CA ALA A 16 -1.92 -12.85 11.77
C ALA A 16 -0.41 -13.16 11.78
N GLY A 17 -0.05 -14.28 12.41
CA GLY A 17 1.33 -14.74 12.46
C GLY A 17 2.19 -14.02 13.50
N SER A 18 3.49 -14.21 13.39
CA SER A 18 4.51 -13.66 14.29
C SER A 18 5.82 -13.45 13.55
N GLY A 19 6.76 -12.69 14.13
CA GLY A 19 8.04 -12.38 13.49
C GLY A 19 8.16 -10.90 13.15
N PHE A 20 8.98 -10.57 12.14
CA PHE A 20 9.17 -9.18 11.74
C PHE A 20 7.87 -8.61 11.14
N PRO A 21 7.47 -7.37 11.51
CA PRO A 21 6.18 -6.81 11.08
C PRO A 21 6.12 -6.58 9.57
N LEU A 22 4.99 -6.93 8.97
CA LEU A 22 4.67 -6.72 7.56
C LEU A 22 3.27 -6.11 7.45
N LEU A 23 3.20 -4.83 7.10
CA LEU A 23 1.94 -4.18 6.77
C LEU A 23 1.56 -4.55 5.34
N VAL A 24 0.38 -5.15 5.16
CA VAL A 24 -0.14 -5.55 3.87
C VAL A 24 -1.47 -4.85 3.57
N THR A 25 -1.59 -4.28 2.38
CA THR A 25 -2.83 -3.62 1.95
C THR A 25 -3.41 -4.29 0.71
N PRO A 26 -4.65 -4.77 0.77
CA PRO A 26 -5.31 -5.36 -0.40
C PRO A 26 -5.63 -4.29 -1.44
N GLY A 27 -5.86 -4.71 -2.66
CA GLY A 27 -6.33 -3.85 -3.73
C GLY A 27 -7.79 -3.43 -3.56
N GLY A 28 -8.29 -2.70 -4.54
CA GLY A 28 -9.67 -2.22 -4.58
C GLY A 28 -9.80 -0.70 -4.68
N GLY A 29 -8.73 -0.01 -5.06
CA GLY A 29 -8.73 1.45 -5.15
C GLY A 29 -9.15 2.09 -3.81
N LEU A 30 -10.02 3.07 -3.84
CA LEU A 30 -10.56 3.70 -2.63
C LEU A 30 -11.43 2.78 -1.76
N ASN A 31 -11.77 1.59 -2.26
CA ASN A 31 -12.48 0.53 -1.52
C ASN A 31 -11.54 -0.56 -0.98
N SER A 32 -10.23 -0.28 -0.84
CA SER A 32 -9.28 -1.21 -0.25
C SER A 32 -9.66 -1.51 1.21
N ARG A 33 -9.91 -2.79 1.52
CA ARG A 33 -10.35 -3.23 2.85
C ARG A 33 -10.03 -4.70 3.09
N VAL A 34 -10.02 -5.10 4.33
CA VAL A 34 -9.67 -6.47 4.75
C VAL A 34 -10.50 -7.55 4.03
N SER A 35 -11.79 -7.30 3.83
CA SER A 35 -12.68 -8.24 3.12
C SER A 35 -12.36 -8.44 1.62
N ASN A 36 -11.39 -7.71 1.06
CA ASN A 36 -10.94 -7.92 -0.33
C ASN A 36 -9.91 -9.07 -0.47
N TRP A 37 -9.33 -9.56 0.61
CA TRP A 37 -8.32 -10.63 0.54
C TRP A 37 -8.76 -11.89 -0.20
N PRO A 38 -10.00 -12.38 -0.08
CA PRO A 38 -10.45 -13.56 -0.83
C PRO A 38 -10.42 -13.41 -2.35
N THR A 39 -10.50 -12.18 -2.87
CA THR A 39 -10.49 -11.87 -4.30
C THR A 39 -9.14 -11.36 -4.82
N ALA A 40 -8.15 -11.19 -3.94
CA ALA A 40 -6.79 -10.83 -4.33
C ALA A 40 -6.12 -11.96 -5.13
N VAL A 41 -5.13 -11.63 -5.95
CA VAL A 41 -4.37 -12.63 -6.75
C VAL A 41 -3.76 -13.73 -5.87
N PHE A 42 -3.40 -13.40 -4.67
CA PHE A 42 -3.21 -14.32 -3.52
C PHE A 42 -3.45 -13.54 -2.22
N ASN A 43 -3.86 -14.25 -1.18
CA ASN A 43 -4.06 -13.67 0.14
C ASN A 43 -2.71 -13.61 0.88
N ALA A 44 -2.12 -12.40 0.97
CA ALA A 44 -0.83 -12.21 1.62
C ALA A 44 -0.86 -12.51 3.13
N MET A 45 -2.00 -12.25 3.80
CA MET A 45 -2.18 -12.59 5.22
C MET A 45 -1.99 -14.09 5.45
N GLU A 46 -2.60 -14.93 4.60
CA GLU A 46 -2.48 -16.39 4.70
C GLU A 46 -1.12 -16.90 4.22
N ALA A 47 -0.62 -16.37 3.11
CA ALA A 47 0.60 -16.86 2.48
C ALA A 47 1.88 -16.55 3.28
N LEU A 48 1.87 -15.47 4.08
CA LEU A 48 3.09 -14.94 4.72
C LEU A 48 3.05 -15.01 6.27
N LYS A 49 1.92 -15.33 6.90
CA LYS A 49 1.76 -15.38 8.37
C LYS A 49 2.67 -16.39 9.09
N THR A 50 3.19 -17.38 8.38
CA THR A 50 4.13 -18.35 8.95
C THR A 50 5.52 -17.76 9.20
N ASP A 51 5.84 -16.66 8.54
CA ASP A 51 7.17 -16.05 8.54
C ASP A 51 7.19 -14.63 9.11
N PHE A 52 6.03 -13.94 9.08
CA PHE A 52 5.91 -12.54 9.45
C PHE A 52 4.69 -12.28 10.33
N ARG A 53 4.77 -11.24 11.17
CA ARG A 53 3.60 -10.65 11.80
C ARG A 53 2.90 -9.79 10.75
N CYS A 54 1.95 -10.37 10.04
CA CYS A 54 1.18 -9.69 9.01
C CYS A 54 0.10 -8.82 9.63
N ILE A 55 0.03 -7.54 9.25
CA ILE A 55 -0.96 -6.57 9.68
C ILE A 55 -1.69 -6.07 8.43
N THR A 56 -3.00 -5.99 8.46
CA THR A 56 -3.82 -5.44 7.40
C THR A 56 -4.90 -4.53 7.96
N MET A 57 -5.40 -3.59 7.16
CA MET A 57 -6.39 -2.62 7.60
C MET A 57 -7.40 -2.28 6.50
N ASP A 58 -8.58 -1.83 6.91
CA ASP A 58 -9.48 -1.13 6.01
C ASP A 58 -8.94 0.28 5.77
N GLN A 59 -8.87 0.70 4.52
CA GLN A 59 -8.61 2.09 4.18
C GLN A 59 -9.72 3.00 4.73
N ARG A 60 -9.35 4.18 5.22
CA ARG A 60 -10.34 5.18 5.69
C ARG A 60 -11.43 5.40 4.64
N ASN A 61 -12.68 5.31 5.08
CA ASN A 61 -13.87 5.55 4.27
C ASN A 61 -14.09 4.58 3.09
N ALA A 62 -13.43 3.43 3.07
CA ALA A 62 -13.73 2.38 2.08
C ALA A 62 -15.19 1.94 2.19
N ASN A 63 -15.89 1.81 1.06
CA ASN A 63 -17.25 1.26 1.06
C ASN A 63 -17.22 -0.21 1.47
N GLY A 64 -18.10 -0.59 2.39
CA GLY A 64 -18.16 -1.94 2.95
C GLY A 64 -17.02 -2.28 3.90
N GLY A 65 -16.15 -1.30 4.23
CA GLY A 65 -15.18 -1.36 5.32
C GLY A 65 -15.73 -0.74 6.60
N GLU A 66 -14.98 -0.87 7.69
CA GLU A 66 -15.37 -0.34 9.02
C GLU A 66 -14.49 0.84 9.47
N SER A 67 -13.52 1.26 8.64
CA SER A 67 -12.68 2.43 8.92
C SER A 67 -13.39 3.72 8.51
N THR A 68 -13.34 4.70 9.40
CA THR A 68 -14.02 5.99 9.23
C THR A 68 -13.10 7.15 9.59
N GLY A 69 -13.42 8.34 9.08
CA GLY A 69 -12.72 9.58 9.42
C GLY A 69 -13.12 10.72 8.49
N PRO A 70 -12.58 11.92 8.71
CA PRO A 70 -12.80 13.04 7.80
C PRO A 70 -12.19 12.78 6.42
N VAL A 71 -12.81 13.34 5.39
CA VAL A 71 -12.22 13.40 4.03
C VAL A 71 -11.15 14.48 4.04
N GLN A 72 -9.90 14.08 3.81
CA GLN A 72 -8.76 15.00 3.71
C GLN A 72 -8.53 15.35 2.24
N ALA A 73 -9.32 16.31 1.74
CA ALA A 73 -9.33 16.64 0.32
C ALA A 73 -8.02 17.27 -0.15
N ASP A 74 -7.35 18.07 0.70
CA ASP A 74 -6.14 18.82 0.30
C ASP A 74 -4.92 17.92 0.15
N ASN A 75 -4.73 16.96 1.07
CA ASN A 75 -3.55 16.09 1.11
C ASN A 75 -3.94 14.61 1.34
N PRO A 76 -4.70 14.00 0.42
CA PRO A 76 -5.26 12.67 0.65
C PRO A 76 -4.20 11.56 0.79
N TRP A 77 -3.10 11.61 0.04
CA TRP A 77 -2.01 10.64 0.14
C TRP A 77 -1.29 10.71 1.49
N ASP A 78 -1.10 11.93 2.03
CA ASP A 78 -0.52 12.11 3.35
C ASP A 78 -1.44 11.59 4.45
N ALA A 79 -2.76 11.79 4.31
CA ALA A 79 -3.74 11.28 5.26
C ALA A 79 -3.76 9.74 5.33
N PHE A 80 -3.62 9.05 4.19
CA PHE A 80 -3.47 7.59 4.17
C PHE A 80 -2.17 7.11 4.81
N ALA A 81 -1.07 7.83 4.57
CA ALA A 81 0.19 7.51 5.23
C ALA A 81 0.10 7.73 6.75
N ASP A 82 -0.56 8.79 7.20
CA ASP A 82 -0.77 9.07 8.63
C ASP A 82 -1.62 7.99 9.31
N ASP A 83 -2.62 7.42 8.63
CA ASP A 83 -3.40 6.31 9.16
C ASP A 83 -2.55 5.05 9.33
N GLN A 84 -1.74 4.73 8.33
CA GLN A 84 -0.89 3.55 8.34
C GLN A 84 0.24 3.66 9.36
N LEU A 85 0.92 4.81 9.41
CA LEU A 85 1.95 5.08 10.42
C LEU A 85 1.38 5.13 11.83
N GLY A 86 0.20 5.75 11.99
CA GLY A 86 -0.50 5.80 13.27
C GLY A 86 -0.92 4.40 13.78
N LEU A 87 -1.35 3.51 12.88
CA LEU A 87 -1.60 2.11 13.24
C LEU A 87 -0.31 1.41 13.68
N MET A 88 0.81 1.61 12.98
CA MET A 88 2.09 1.03 13.38
C MET A 88 2.54 1.55 14.75
N ASP A 89 2.35 2.85 15.02
CA ASP A 89 2.65 3.45 16.33
C ASP A 89 1.76 2.87 17.44
N HIS A 90 0.46 2.71 17.18
CA HIS A 90 -0.48 2.06 18.10
C HIS A 90 -0.06 0.64 18.48
N LEU A 91 0.52 -0.09 17.52
CA LEU A 91 1.00 -1.46 17.73
C LEU A 91 2.43 -1.52 18.30
N GLY A 92 3.07 -0.38 18.57
CA GLY A 92 4.44 -0.28 19.06
C GLY A 92 5.50 -0.72 18.03
N ILE A 93 5.18 -0.61 16.73
CA ILE A 93 6.02 -1.06 15.62
C ILE A 93 6.78 0.14 15.05
N ARG A 94 8.09 0.15 15.23
CA ARG A 94 8.97 1.19 14.69
C ARG A 94 9.35 0.93 13.23
N GLU A 95 9.80 -0.28 12.94
CA GLU A 95 10.29 -0.70 11.62
C GLU A 95 9.43 -1.84 11.10
N PHE A 96 9.11 -1.80 9.83
CA PHE A 96 8.23 -2.80 9.22
C PHE A 96 8.51 -2.95 7.72
N PHE A 97 8.13 -4.08 7.18
CA PHE A 97 7.97 -4.27 5.74
C PHE A 97 6.60 -3.79 5.28
N TYR A 98 6.55 -3.33 4.04
CA TYR A 98 5.29 -2.98 3.41
C TYR A 98 5.06 -3.82 2.15
N MET A 99 3.83 -4.32 1.96
CA MET A 99 3.40 -4.93 0.71
C MET A 99 2.03 -4.39 0.30
N GLY A 100 1.95 -3.75 -0.86
CA GLY A 100 0.72 -3.14 -1.34
C GLY A 100 0.28 -3.65 -2.70
N TYR A 101 -1.00 -3.99 -2.79
CA TYR A 101 -1.66 -4.36 -4.04
C TYR A 101 -2.38 -3.16 -4.63
N CYS A 102 -2.35 -3.00 -5.96
CA CYS A 102 -3.11 -1.98 -6.67
C CYS A 102 -2.77 -0.57 -6.13
N ILE A 103 -3.71 0.13 -5.51
CA ILE A 103 -3.48 1.43 -4.85
C ILE A 103 -2.38 1.37 -3.77
N GLY A 104 -2.14 0.19 -3.21
CA GLY A 104 -1.11 -0.04 -2.21
C GLY A 104 0.31 0.29 -2.68
N GLY A 105 0.58 0.27 -3.99
CA GLY A 105 1.85 0.75 -4.53
C GLY A 105 2.04 2.26 -4.34
N CYS A 106 0.98 3.04 -4.48
CA CYS A 106 1.01 4.47 -4.18
C CYS A 106 1.21 4.73 -2.67
N PHE A 107 0.58 3.92 -1.82
CA PHE A 107 0.81 4.00 -0.36
C PHE A 107 2.27 3.68 -0.02
N ALA A 108 2.87 2.64 -0.63
CA ALA A 108 4.28 2.31 -0.45
C ALA A 108 5.17 3.51 -0.75
N GLY A 109 4.99 4.15 -1.91
CA GLY A 109 5.71 5.36 -2.30
C GLY A 109 5.60 6.46 -1.25
N LYS A 110 4.38 6.77 -0.82
CA LYS A 110 4.13 7.83 0.17
C LYS A 110 4.70 7.48 1.55
N LEU A 111 4.59 6.23 2.01
CA LEU A 111 5.17 5.78 3.27
C LEU A 111 6.70 5.90 3.29
N MET A 112 7.36 5.46 2.21
CA MET A 112 8.82 5.59 2.09
C MET A 112 9.26 7.06 2.04
N GLN A 113 8.44 7.95 1.46
CA GLN A 113 8.71 9.40 1.46
C GLN A 113 8.55 10.02 2.85
N ARG A 114 7.49 9.63 3.59
CA ARG A 114 7.14 10.20 4.90
C ARG A 114 7.96 9.61 6.05
N ALA A 115 8.34 8.35 5.95
CA ALA A 115 9.02 7.60 7.01
C ALA A 115 10.11 6.68 6.45
N PRO A 116 11.15 7.25 5.83
CA PRO A 116 12.19 6.47 5.13
C PRO A 116 12.94 5.49 6.04
N ASP A 117 13.07 5.82 7.33
CA ASP A 117 13.76 4.97 8.31
C ASP A 117 12.84 3.88 8.92
N ARG A 118 11.58 3.83 8.54
CA ARG A 118 10.60 2.87 9.07
C ARG A 118 10.26 1.75 8.11
N VAL A 119 10.22 2.03 6.80
CA VAL A 119 9.94 1.04 5.76
C VAL A 119 11.24 0.37 5.34
N VAL A 120 11.51 -0.79 5.90
CA VAL A 120 12.77 -1.53 5.71
C VAL A 120 12.89 -2.12 4.31
N ALA A 121 11.80 -2.63 3.75
CA ALA A 121 11.68 -3.05 2.35
C ALA A 121 10.22 -2.97 1.91
N ALA A 122 9.98 -2.81 0.61
CA ALA A 122 8.64 -2.69 0.06
C ALA A 122 8.38 -3.65 -1.11
N VAL A 123 7.16 -4.19 -1.20
CA VAL A 123 6.71 -5.00 -2.33
C VAL A 123 5.56 -4.27 -3.03
N PHE A 124 5.78 -3.93 -4.30
CA PHE A 124 4.79 -3.32 -5.18
C PHE A 124 4.10 -4.42 -5.98
N CYS A 125 2.86 -4.75 -5.64
CA CYS A 125 2.11 -5.79 -6.31
C CYS A 125 1.03 -5.17 -7.20
N GLN A 126 1.16 -5.30 -8.52
CA GLN A 126 0.15 -4.81 -9.46
C GLN A 126 -0.21 -3.35 -9.22
N THR A 127 0.78 -2.48 -9.11
CA THR A 127 0.53 -1.09 -8.68
C THR A 127 -0.29 -0.31 -9.69
N VAL A 128 -1.21 0.51 -9.19
CA VAL A 128 -1.87 1.53 -10.03
C VAL A 128 -0.85 2.57 -10.50
N GLY A 129 -1.11 3.14 -11.65
CA GLY A 129 -0.27 4.19 -12.19
C GLY A 129 -0.93 4.94 -13.33
N HIS A 130 -0.27 6.00 -13.73
CA HIS A 130 -0.70 6.81 -14.85
C HIS A 130 -0.64 6.02 -16.15
N ARG A 131 -1.71 6.10 -16.94
CA ARG A 131 -1.80 5.52 -18.27
C ARG A 131 -1.99 6.65 -19.30
N PRO A 132 -1.01 6.92 -20.16
CA PRO A 132 -1.10 8.00 -21.14
C PRO A 132 -2.30 7.90 -22.08
N GLU A 133 -2.71 6.66 -22.43
CA GLU A 133 -3.85 6.37 -23.31
C GLU A 133 -5.21 6.60 -22.63
N ASP A 134 -5.24 6.56 -21.28
CA ASP A 134 -6.42 6.83 -20.48
C ASP A 134 -6.02 7.48 -19.14
N PRO A 135 -5.61 8.74 -19.15
CA PRO A 135 -5.05 9.43 -17.98
C PRO A 135 -6.06 9.64 -16.84
N THR A 136 -7.34 9.42 -17.11
CA THR A 136 -8.42 9.63 -16.14
C THR A 136 -8.96 8.33 -15.54
N VAL A 137 -8.41 7.17 -15.89
CA VAL A 137 -8.94 5.86 -15.47
C VAL A 137 -9.14 5.75 -13.96
N MET A 138 -8.17 6.20 -13.16
CA MET A 138 -8.25 6.11 -11.69
C MET A 138 -9.20 7.15 -11.10
N TYR A 139 -9.23 8.36 -11.67
CA TYR A 139 -10.19 9.40 -11.29
C TYR A 139 -11.63 8.92 -11.54
N ARG A 140 -11.92 8.41 -12.74
CA ARG A 140 -13.24 7.86 -13.07
C ARG A 140 -13.61 6.69 -12.18
N SER A 141 -12.68 5.77 -11.93
CA SER A 141 -12.91 4.65 -11.00
C SER A 141 -13.32 5.14 -9.61
N GLY A 142 -12.64 6.15 -9.07
CA GLY A 142 -13.02 6.76 -7.79
C GLY A 142 -14.41 7.39 -7.85
N LYS A 143 -14.70 8.13 -8.92
CA LYS A 143 -15.98 8.84 -9.11
C LYS A 143 -17.17 7.91 -9.31
N GLU A 144 -16.97 6.79 -10.02
CA GLU A 144 -18.07 5.89 -10.40
C GLU A 144 -18.25 4.72 -9.41
N SER A 145 -17.17 4.22 -8.81
CA SER A 145 -17.24 3.03 -7.97
C SER A 145 -17.14 3.28 -6.46
N TRP A 146 -16.60 4.45 -6.04
CA TRP A 146 -16.47 4.78 -4.62
C TRP A 146 -17.41 5.93 -4.20
N ALA A 147 -17.40 7.05 -4.91
CA ALA A 147 -18.07 8.27 -4.49
C ALA A 147 -19.60 8.11 -4.30
N PRO A 148 -20.37 7.40 -5.17
CA PRO A 148 -21.82 7.32 -5.01
C PRO A 148 -22.25 6.68 -3.69
N ASP A 149 -21.62 5.58 -3.30
CA ASP A 149 -21.99 4.88 -2.06
C ASP A 149 -21.38 5.56 -0.83
N PHE A 150 -20.23 6.21 -0.99
CA PHE A 150 -19.66 7.03 0.08
C PHE A 150 -20.58 8.22 0.40
N MET A 151 -21.04 8.98 -0.60
CA MET A 151 -21.91 10.14 -0.41
C MET A 151 -23.29 9.78 0.17
N LYS A 152 -23.82 8.58 -0.14
CA LYS A 152 -25.04 8.08 0.53
C LYS A 152 -24.84 7.90 2.04
N ARG A 153 -23.65 7.46 2.46
CA ARG A 153 -23.32 7.26 3.89
C ARG A 153 -22.88 8.55 4.59
N ARG A 154 -22.37 9.52 3.84
CA ARG A 154 -21.83 10.79 4.32
C ARG A 154 -22.45 11.96 3.56
N PRO A 155 -23.78 12.21 3.73
CA PRO A 155 -24.48 13.33 3.08
C PRO A 155 -24.01 14.70 3.57
N ASP A 156 -23.22 14.73 4.64
CA ASP A 156 -22.55 15.93 5.17
C ASP A 156 -21.34 16.37 4.33
N VAL A 157 -20.80 15.50 3.46
CA VAL A 157 -19.65 15.81 2.60
C VAL A 157 -20.16 16.28 1.24
N SER A 158 -19.75 17.50 0.84
CA SER A 158 -20.22 18.09 -0.41
C SER A 158 -19.60 17.41 -1.65
N THR A 159 -20.28 17.53 -2.79
CA THR A 159 -19.79 17.07 -4.09
C THR A 159 -18.46 17.74 -4.45
N GLU A 160 -18.33 19.04 -4.16
CA GLU A 160 -17.09 19.80 -4.42
C GLU A 160 -15.92 19.24 -3.62
N THR A 161 -16.13 18.84 -2.37
CA THR A 161 -15.11 18.18 -1.53
C THR A 161 -14.66 16.86 -2.15
N ILE A 162 -15.59 16.07 -2.68
CA ILE A 162 -15.29 14.79 -3.35
C ILE A 162 -14.51 15.01 -4.66
N GLU A 163 -14.93 15.98 -5.46
CA GLU A 163 -14.23 16.33 -6.71
C GLU A 163 -12.80 16.81 -6.42
N GLN A 164 -12.59 17.67 -5.42
CA GLN A 164 -11.25 18.10 -4.99
C GLN A 164 -10.43 16.94 -4.48
N TYR A 165 -11.00 16.05 -3.67
CA TYR A 165 -10.33 14.87 -3.15
C TYR A 165 -9.82 13.95 -4.27
N LEU A 166 -10.66 13.63 -5.25
CA LEU A 166 -10.30 12.80 -6.38
C LEU A 166 -9.28 13.49 -7.31
N HIS A 167 -9.42 14.81 -7.50
CA HIS A 167 -8.46 15.62 -8.25
C HIS A 167 -7.08 15.57 -7.60
N ASN A 168 -7.00 15.77 -6.29
CA ASN A 168 -5.73 15.76 -5.56
C ASN A 168 -5.11 14.35 -5.44
N LEU A 169 -5.92 13.30 -5.53
CA LEU A 169 -5.42 11.93 -5.65
C LEU A 169 -4.79 11.64 -7.02
N TYR A 170 -5.45 12.03 -8.12
CA TYR A 170 -5.15 11.44 -9.42
C TYR A 170 -4.81 12.43 -10.53
N ALA A 171 -4.98 13.73 -10.32
CA ALA A 171 -4.77 14.74 -11.36
C ALA A 171 -3.63 15.74 -11.07
N VAL A 172 -3.25 15.91 -9.79
CA VAL A 172 -2.19 16.86 -9.43
C VAL A 172 -0.80 16.33 -9.82
N GLN A 173 -0.59 15.03 -9.69
CA GLN A 173 0.69 14.38 -10.05
C GLN A 173 0.45 13.15 -10.94
N PRO A 174 -0.04 13.32 -12.16
CA PRO A 174 -0.41 12.21 -13.03
C PRO A 174 0.78 11.70 -13.86
N ASP A 175 1.95 11.52 -13.24
CA ASP A 175 3.16 11.13 -13.98
C ASP A 175 3.31 9.61 -14.09
N PHE A 176 3.41 8.88 -12.98
CA PHE A 176 3.49 7.42 -12.97
C PHE A 176 2.85 6.82 -11.70
N LEU A 177 3.42 7.05 -10.52
CA LEU A 177 2.73 6.86 -9.24
C LEU A 177 2.08 8.18 -8.84
N TYR A 178 0.80 8.16 -8.54
CA TYR A 178 0.07 9.38 -8.20
C TYR A 178 0.51 10.04 -6.88
N SER A 179 1.22 9.31 -6.03
CA SER A 179 1.57 9.73 -4.66
C SER A 179 2.96 10.31 -4.51
N VAL A 180 3.89 9.99 -5.42
CA VAL A 180 5.30 10.40 -5.38
C VAL A 180 5.86 10.61 -6.78
N SER A 181 6.89 11.47 -6.89
CA SER A 181 7.55 11.77 -8.16
C SER A 181 8.56 10.69 -8.57
N ARG A 182 8.93 10.71 -9.86
CA ARG A 182 10.05 9.90 -10.38
C ARG A 182 11.35 10.21 -9.69
N ASP A 183 11.62 11.49 -9.39
CA ASP A 183 12.84 11.91 -8.71
C ASP A 183 12.91 11.40 -7.28
N PHE A 184 11.79 11.30 -6.58
CA PHE A 184 11.76 10.63 -5.29
C PHE A 184 12.18 9.16 -5.43
N ILE A 185 11.61 8.41 -6.36
CA ILE A 185 11.93 6.99 -6.56
C ILE A 185 13.39 6.78 -6.97
N LYS A 186 13.98 7.64 -7.83
CA LYS A 186 15.41 7.59 -8.18
C LYS A 186 16.35 7.73 -6.98
N ASN A 187 15.92 8.46 -5.96
CA ASN A 187 16.71 8.71 -4.76
C ASN A 187 16.34 7.82 -3.57
N CYS A 188 15.26 7.02 -3.69
CA CYS A 188 14.79 6.14 -2.63
C CYS A 188 15.67 4.90 -2.51
N ARG A 189 16.30 4.73 -1.37
CA ARG A 189 17.23 3.61 -1.12
C ARG A 189 16.57 2.38 -0.51
N THR A 190 15.29 2.47 -0.12
CA THR A 190 14.54 1.32 0.39
C THR A 190 14.53 0.21 -0.66
N PRO A 191 14.92 -1.02 -0.31
CA PRO A 191 14.82 -2.17 -1.22
C PRO A 191 13.39 -2.40 -1.69
N MET A 192 13.21 -2.64 -2.97
CA MET A 192 11.88 -2.81 -3.58
C MET A 192 11.82 -4.10 -4.40
N LEU A 193 10.72 -4.83 -4.28
CA LEU A 193 10.37 -5.93 -5.18
C LEU A 193 9.09 -5.57 -5.93
N VAL A 194 9.12 -5.62 -7.25
CA VAL A 194 7.99 -5.24 -8.11
C VAL A 194 7.40 -6.49 -8.77
N LEU A 195 6.10 -6.71 -8.57
CA LEU A 195 5.30 -7.73 -9.20
C LEU A 195 4.38 -7.05 -10.24
N PRO A 196 4.73 -7.07 -11.52
CA PRO A 196 4.04 -6.29 -12.54
C PRO A 196 2.66 -6.84 -12.89
N ASP A 197 1.86 -6.00 -13.53
CA ASP A 197 0.60 -6.35 -14.17
C ASP A 197 0.46 -5.57 -15.48
N ASP A 198 -0.53 -5.89 -16.30
CA ASP A 198 -0.88 -5.12 -17.50
C ASP A 198 -2.39 -5.14 -17.72
N VAL A 199 -3.07 -4.31 -16.94
CA VAL A 199 -4.51 -4.00 -17.10
C VAL A 199 -4.71 -2.49 -17.03
N PRO A 200 -5.87 -1.95 -17.42
CA PRO A 200 -6.09 -0.49 -17.47
C PRO A 200 -5.68 0.26 -16.20
N ALA A 201 -5.96 -0.28 -15.03
CA ALA A 201 -5.61 0.34 -13.74
C ALA A 201 -4.15 0.07 -13.31
N HIS A 202 -3.51 -0.98 -13.82
CA HIS A 202 -2.15 -1.40 -13.45
C HIS A 202 -1.27 -1.46 -14.68
N PRO A 203 -0.79 -0.33 -15.23
CA PRO A 203 0.02 -0.33 -16.44
C PRO A 203 1.37 -1.02 -16.20
N LEU A 204 1.77 -1.90 -17.12
CA LEU A 204 3.09 -2.55 -17.07
C LEU A 204 4.22 -1.52 -17.01
N GLN A 205 4.07 -0.41 -17.74
CA GLN A 205 5.06 0.65 -17.76
C GLN A 205 5.32 1.24 -16.37
N THR A 206 4.29 1.39 -15.53
CA THR A 206 4.48 1.86 -14.14
C THR A 206 5.38 0.93 -13.35
N SER A 207 5.20 -0.39 -13.49
CA SER A 207 6.04 -1.38 -12.83
C SER A 207 7.48 -1.34 -13.34
N ILE A 208 7.68 -1.20 -14.66
CA ILE A 208 8.99 -1.05 -15.29
C ILE A 208 9.66 0.23 -14.80
N ASP A 209 8.94 1.34 -14.73
CA ASP A 209 9.47 2.62 -14.27
C ASP A 209 9.94 2.55 -12.81
N VAL A 210 9.13 1.98 -11.90
CA VAL A 210 9.54 1.79 -10.50
C VAL A 210 10.82 0.97 -10.44
N ALA A 211 10.88 -0.17 -11.12
CA ALA A 211 12.02 -1.08 -11.10
C ALA A 211 13.28 -0.48 -11.72
N SER A 212 13.13 0.36 -12.77
CA SER A 212 14.27 0.96 -13.49
C SER A 212 14.80 2.22 -12.83
N LEU A 213 13.94 2.96 -12.12
CA LEU A 213 14.33 4.20 -11.46
C LEU A 213 14.94 3.96 -10.09
N ALA A 214 14.36 3.04 -9.31
CA ALA A 214 14.83 2.80 -7.94
C ALA A 214 16.18 2.08 -7.92
N PRO A 215 17.17 2.58 -7.16
CA PRO A 215 18.54 2.03 -7.16
C PRO A 215 18.63 0.60 -6.60
N ASN A 216 17.68 0.21 -5.75
CA ASN A 216 17.65 -1.09 -5.07
C ASN A 216 16.34 -1.85 -5.38
N ALA A 217 15.93 -1.88 -6.64
CA ALA A 217 14.72 -2.57 -7.04
C ALA A 217 15.00 -3.86 -7.82
N GLU A 218 14.14 -4.84 -7.59
CA GLU A 218 14.04 -6.07 -8.37
C GLU A 218 12.64 -6.14 -8.99
N ILE A 219 12.52 -6.73 -10.16
CA ILE A 219 11.22 -7.02 -10.81
C ILE A 219 11.08 -8.52 -11.05
N THR A 220 9.89 -9.06 -10.84
CA THR A 220 9.59 -10.45 -11.18
C THR A 220 9.31 -10.59 -12.68
N VAL A 221 9.31 -11.85 -13.17
CA VAL A 221 8.86 -12.13 -14.53
C VAL A 221 7.40 -11.70 -14.72
N PHE A 222 7.04 -11.39 -15.96
CA PHE A 222 5.66 -11.11 -16.36
C PHE A 222 5.33 -11.99 -17.60
N PRO A 223 4.16 -12.64 -17.63
CA PRO A 223 3.17 -12.77 -16.55
C PRO A 223 3.65 -13.71 -15.43
N TRP A 224 3.11 -13.57 -14.21
CA TRP A 224 3.48 -14.39 -13.04
C TRP A 224 2.30 -15.03 -12.33
N LYS A 225 1.08 -14.65 -12.69
CA LYS A 225 -0.16 -15.13 -12.04
C LYS A 225 -0.55 -16.55 -12.46
N GLU A 226 -0.14 -16.92 -13.65
CA GLU A 226 -0.43 -18.21 -14.28
C GLU A 226 0.84 -18.76 -14.96
N PRO A 227 1.05 -20.06 -14.98
CA PRO A 227 0.27 -21.08 -14.26
C PRO A 227 0.48 -21.03 -12.73
N ALA A 228 -0.27 -21.86 -11.98
CA ALA A 228 -0.27 -21.85 -10.52
C ALA A 228 1.15 -22.00 -9.91
N GLU A 229 2.00 -22.83 -10.52
CA GLU A 229 3.38 -23.04 -10.06
C GLU A 229 4.23 -21.77 -10.18
N LEU A 230 4.01 -20.96 -11.21
CA LEU A 230 4.71 -19.68 -11.38
C LEU A 230 4.25 -18.65 -10.34
N LYS A 231 2.95 -18.62 -10.06
CA LYS A 231 2.40 -17.81 -8.96
C LYS A 231 3.01 -18.20 -7.62
N GLU A 232 3.10 -19.48 -7.32
CA GLU A 232 3.70 -19.96 -6.07
C GLU A 232 5.19 -19.64 -5.98
N ARG A 233 5.94 -19.78 -7.07
CA ARG A 233 7.35 -19.34 -7.13
C ARG A 233 7.49 -17.85 -6.86
N THR A 234 6.55 -17.03 -7.36
CA THR A 234 6.54 -15.59 -7.11
C THR A 234 6.23 -15.27 -5.66
N ILE A 235 5.27 -15.96 -5.03
CA ILE A 235 5.01 -15.83 -3.59
C ILE A 235 6.25 -16.20 -2.77
N ASN A 236 6.95 -17.27 -3.13
CA ASN A 236 8.19 -17.67 -2.48
C ASN A 236 9.31 -16.65 -2.69
N ARG A 237 9.38 -15.99 -3.87
CA ARG A 237 10.31 -14.89 -4.10
C ARG A 237 10.03 -13.69 -3.19
N VAL A 238 8.75 -13.31 -3.02
CA VAL A 238 8.34 -12.27 -2.04
C VAL A 238 8.82 -12.63 -0.64
N ARG A 239 8.55 -13.86 -0.20
CA ARG A 239 8.97 -14.36 1.12
C ARG A 239 10.50 -14.26 1.31
N ASN A 240 11.26 -14.74 0.34
CA ASN A 240 12.73 -14.75 0.40
C ASN A 240 13.30 -13.32 0.34
N PHE A 241 12.75 -12.46 -0.51
CA PHE A 241 13.12 -11.05 -0.57
C PHE A 241 12.93 -10.36 0.78
N LEU A 242 11.76 -10.49 1.40
CA LEU A 242 11.50 -9.89 2.70
C LEU A 242 12.41 -10.47 3.79
N LYS A 243 12.62 -11.81 3.83
CA LYS A 243 13.53 -12.44 4.78
C LYS A 243 14.97 -11.94 4.67
N ALA A 244 15.45 -11.72 3.45
CA ALA A 244 16.81 -11.22 3.19
C ALA A 244 17.02 -9.79 3.72
N HIS A 245 15.94 -9.03 3.95
CA HIS A 245 16.00 -7.65 4.41
C HIS A 245 15.60 -7.49 5.90
N ILE A 246 15.42 -8.57 6.65
CA ILE A 246 15.20 -8.46 8.10
C ILE A 246 16.44 -7.80 8.72
N PRO A 247 16.30 -6.66 9.44
CA PRO A 247 17.44 -6.00 10.06
C PRO A 247 18.15 -6.95 11.03
N MET A 248 19.46 -7.11 10.87
CA MET A 248 20.26 -7.79 11.87
C MET A 248 20.27 -6.91 13.12
N ARG A 249 19.57 -7.32 14.18
CA ARG A 249 19.72 -6.68 15.49
C ARG A 249 21.15 -6.90 15.93
N GLY A 250 21.97 -5.84 15.94
CA GLY A 250 23.32 -5.90 16.44
C GLY A 250 23.31 -6.44 17.87
N ALA A 251 24.17 -7.39 18.15
CA ALA A 251 24.47 -7.90 19.48
C ALA A 251 25.21 -6.82 20.31
N CYS A 252 24.55 -5.67 20.57
CA CYS A 252 25.15 -4.54 21.28
C CYS A 252 24.20 -3.87 22.26
N GLU A 253 23.59 -4.66 23.17
CA GLU A 253 22.98 -4.12 24.40
C GLU A 253 23.20 -5.00 25.64
N SER A 254 24.22 -5.88 25.65
CA SER A 254 24.54 -6.67 26.83
C SER A 254 25.69 -6.11 27.70
N ASN A 255 26.19 -4.89 27.43
CA ASN A 255 27.31 -4.33 28.22
C ASN A 255 27.06 -2.94 28.80
N ARG A 256 25.90 -2.69 29.40
CA ARG A 256 25.72 -1.56 30.36
C ARG A 256 24.98 -2.05 31.60
N ARG A 257 25.61 -2.90 32.37
CA ARG A 257 25.40 -3.06 33.81
C ARG A 257 26.76 -3.22 34.43
N PHE A 258 27.31 -2.12 34.88
CA PHE A 258 28.21 -2.00 36.02
C PHE A 258 28.06 -0.59 36.57
#